data_c011f40f48e0b8b3239c47b9f621d68d
#
_entry.id   c011f40f48e0b8b3239c47b9f621d68d
#
_cell.length_a   1.000
_cell.length_b   1.000
_cell.length_c   1.000
_cell.angle_alpha   90.00
_cell.angle_beta   90.00
_cell.angle_gamma   90.00
#
_symmetry.space_group_name_H-M   'P 1'
#
loop_
_entity.id
_entity.type
_entity.pdbx_description
1 polymer ?
#
loop_
_entity_poly.entity_id
_entity_poly.type
_entity_poly.pdbx_seq_one_letter_code
_entity_poly.pdbx_strand_id
1 'polypeptide(L)'
;MNFEEKKRKNRRKRGQISPEDISSYVDLSTEGLVEMLQGTDPQKRTIAAVILGDLGDERGILPLCSALTTEKSLYSRIAISEALSKICEPSVAYLIELLGEIGKNQETMLPDHYFKKKSFPLVRDMAGRTMVQIGKPATPYLIDFLESSDEFKVQQALDVVGAIAAKTGDRRALNPLLTHLERETRDCRGSDGVTLWKIIRAFSGFKKSEKAVDPLLEILEMDYPPPIIWETLRTLGQIRIATPQVRERVGSFINNEQPEVRVAAENAWKLLGFAP
;
A
#
# COMPACT_ATOMS: atom_id res chain seq x y z
N MET A 1 -26.14 -32.24 -3.12
CA MET A 1 -24.89 -31.45 -2.88
C MET A 1 -25.13 -30.55 -1.68
N ASN A 2 -24.41 -30.77 -0.59
CA ASN A 2 -24.58 -29.98 0.61
C ASN A 2 -23.96 -28.56 0.45
N PHE A 3 -24.22 -27.65 1.41
CA PHE A 3 -23.76 -26.26 1.36
C PHE A 3 -22.22 -26.14 1.24
N GLU A 4 -21.48 -26.96 1.99
CA GLU A 4 -20.01 -26.95 1.96
C GLU A 4 -19.43 -27.45 0.63
N GLU A 5 -20.04 -28.46 0.03
CA GLU A 5 -19.65 -28.95 -1.30
C GLU A 5 -19.86 -27.88 -2.38
N LYS A 6 -20.98 -27.16 -2.33
CA LYS A 6 -21.26 -26.06 -3.25
C LYS A 6 -20.24 -24.93 -3.09
N LYS A 7 -19.89 -24.59 -1.84
CA LYS A 7 -18.89 -23.58 -1.51
C LYS A 7 -17.48 -23.98 -2.00
N ARG A 8 -17.08 -25.26 -1.78
CA ARG A 8 -15.83 -25.82 -2.27
C ARG A 8 -15.76 -25.76 -3.80
N LYS A 9 -16.81 -26.19 -4.51
CA LYS A 9 -16.88 -26.15 -5.97
C LYS A 9 -16.74 -24.71 -6.50
N ASN A 10 -17.38 -23.73 -5.85
CA ASN A 10 -17.28 -22.33 -6.23
C ASN A 10 -15.88 -21.76 -6.01
N ARG A 11 -15.19 -22.14 -4.93
CA ARG A 11 -13.79 -21.74 -4.71
C ARG A 11 -12.86 -22.32 -5.75
N ARG A 12 -13.01 -23.60 -6.09
CA ARG A 12 -12.22 -24.27 -7.14
C ARG A 12 -12.40 -23.60 -8.51
N LYS A 13 -13.63 -23.20 -8.89
CA LYS A 13 -13.88 -22.41 -10.11
C LYS A 13 -13.15 -21.07 -10.13
N ARG A 14 -12.77 -20.55 -8.96
CA ARG A 14 -12.01 -19.30 -8.80
C ARG A 14 -10.50 -19.56 -8.62
N GLY A 15 -10.03 -20.76 -8.94
CA GLY A 15 -8.64 -21.13 -8.93
C GLY A 15 -8.12 -21.69 -7.60
N GLN A 16 -8.99 -22.00 -6.59
CA GLN A 16 -8.51 -22.63 -5.37
C GLN A 16 -7.96 -24.03 -5.68
N ILE A 17 -6.75 -24.29 -5.18
CA ILE A 17 -6.05 -25.57 -5.28
C ILE A 17 -5.78 -26.15 -3.89
N SER A 18 -5.40 -27.42 -3.84
CA SER A 18 -4.83 -28.10 -2.69
C SER A 18 -3.38 -28.52 -2.99
N PRO A 19 -2.58 -28.88 -1.96
CA PRO A 19 -1.21 -29.33 -2.20
C PRO A 19 -1.10 -30.52 -3.18
N GLU A 20 -2.08 -31.43 -3.17
CA GLU A 20 -2.12 -32.59 -4.04
C GLU A 20 -2.29 -32.21 -5.53
N ASP A 21 -2.96 -31.09 -5.80
CA ASP A 21 -3.17 -30.59 -7.17
C ASP A 21 -1.83 -30.16 -7.83
N ILE A 22 -0.79 -29.85 -7.04
CA ILE A 22 0.50 -29.36 -7.52
C ILE A 22 1.42 -30.49 -7.97
N SER A 23 1.37 -31.65 -7.30
CA SER A 23 2.33 -32.74 -7.42
C SER A 23 2.56 -33.23 -8.85
N SER A 24 1.55 -33.19 -9.71
CA SER A 24 1.65 -33.63 -11.11
C SER A 24 2.35 -32.64 -12.04
N TYR A 25 2.73 -31.46 -11.54
CA TYR A 25 3.25 -30.34 -12.35
C TYR A 25 4.62 -29.85 -11.89
N VAL A 26 5.19 -30.42 -10.81
CA VAL A 26 6.46 -29.94 -10.22
C VAL A 26 7.67 -30.12 -11.14
N ASP A 27 7.61 -31.05 -12.08
CA ASP A 27 8.69 -31.36 -13.03
C ASP A 27 8.57 -30.58 -14.35
N LEU A 28 7.58 -29.67 -14.47
CA LEU A 28 7.45 -28.86 -15.67
C LEU A 28 8.59 -27.83 -15.75
N SER A 29 9.06 -27.58 -16.98
CA SER A 29 10.01 -26.49 -17.24
C SER A 29 9.35 -25.14 -17.03
N THR A 30 10.16 -24.08 -16.84
CA THR A 30 9.66 -22.70 -16.75
C THR A 30 8.79 -22.32 -17.94
N GLU A 31 9.16 -22.75 -19.16
CA GLU A 31 8.40 -22.51 -20.38
C GLU A 31 7.02 -23.20 -20.34
N GLY A 32 6.96 -24.46 -19.90
CA GLY A 32 5.69 -25.20 -19.74
C GLY A 32 4.80 -24.61 -18.66
N LEU A 33 5.38 -24.08 -17.58
CA LEU A 33 4.64 -23.36 -16.54
C LEU A 33 4.09 -22.01 -17.07
N VAL A 34 4.85 -21.29 -17.89
CA VAL A 34 4.40 -20.04 -18.54
C VAL A 34 3.24 -20.31 -19.49
N GLU A 35 3.28 -21.37 -20.30
CA GLU A 35 2.14 -21.78 -21.14
C GLU A 35 0.91 -22.10 -20.29
N MET A 36 1.09 -22.83 -19.20
CA MET A 36 0.01 -23.18 -18.27
C MET A 36 -0.58 -21.94 -17.58
N LEU A 37 0.24 -20.92 -17.26
CA LEU A 37 -0.18 -19.66 -16.70
C LEU A 37 -1.10 -18.86 -17.65
N GLN A 38 -0.91 -18.99 -18.97
CA GLN A 38 -1.72 -18.35 -20.01
C GLN A 38 -2.99 -19.14 -20.35
N GLY A 39 -3.16 -20.34 -19.82
CA GLY A 39 -4.29 -21.23 -20.09
C GLY A 39 -5.62 -20.70 -19.53
N THR A 40 -6.73 -21.33 -19.96
CA THR A 40 -8.10 -20.90 -19.57
C THR A 40 -8.53 -21.39 -18.18
N ASP A 41 -7.90 -22.46 -17.65
CA ASP A 41 -8.25 -23.07 -16.36
C ASP A 41 -7.64 -22.27 -15.17
N PRO A 42 -8.46 -21.65 -14.31
CA PRO A 42 -7.94 -20.89 -13.17
C PRO A 42 -7.10 -21.71 -12.19
N GLN A 43 -7.41 -23.03 -12.01
CA GLN A 43 -6.62 -23.87 -11.11
C GLN A 43 -5.23 -24.14 -11.69
N LYS A 44 -5.12 -24.40 -12.99
CA LYS A 44 -3.84 -24.55 -13.67
C LYS A 44 -3.01 -23.27 -13.59
N ARG A 45 -3.62 -22.10 -13.80
CA ARG A 45 -2.92 -20.82 -13.63
C ARG A 45 -2.42 -20.63 -12.20
N THR A 46 -3.22 -21.00 -11.19
CA THR A 46 -2.80 -20.96 -9.79
C THR A 46 -1.60 -21.88 -9.53
N ILE A 47 -1.65 -23.13 -10.03
CA ILE A 47 -0.56 -24.10 -9.89
C ILE A 47 0.72 -23.55 -10.54
N ALA A 48 0.63 -23.08 -11.78
CA ALA A 48 1.76 -22.51 -12.50
C ALA A 48 2.40 -21.34 -11.74
N ALA A 49 1.57 -20.41 -11.24
CA ALA A 49 2.06 -19.29 -10.45
C ALA A 49 2.77 -19.74 -9.16
N VAL A 50 2.21 -20.71 -8.42
CA VAL A 50 2.83 -21.24 -7.21
C VAL A 50 4.20 -21.83 -7.51
N ILE A 51 4.30 -22.71 -8.53
CA ILE A 51 5.56 -23.37 -8.88
C ILE A 51 6.59 -22.34 -9.39
N LEU A 52 6.21 -21.41 -10.27
CA LEU A 52 7.11 -20.34 -10.72
C LEU A 52 7.67 -19.51 -9.55
N GLY A 53 6.82 -19.20 -8.56
CA GLY A 53 7.26 -18.51 -7.35
C GLY A 53 8.20 -19.34 -6.49
N ASP A 54 7.99 -20.65 -6.38
CA ASP A 54 8.83 -21.57 -5.61
C ASP A 54 10.20 -21.82 -6.29
N LEU A 55 10.22 -21.84 -7.62
CA LEU A 55 11.46 -21.92 -8.41
C LEU A 55 12.32 -20.65 -8.27
N GLY A 56 11.71 -19.50 -8.08
CA GLY A 56 12.42 -18.22 -8.02
C GLY A 56 13.07 -17.80 -9.34
N ASP A 57 12.66 -18.40 -10.48
CA ASP A 57 13.23 -18.14 -11.79
C ASP A 57 12.78 -16.79 -12.33
N GLU A 58 13.72 -15.87 -12.55
CA GLU A 58 13.46 -14.53 -13.06
C GLU A 58 12.77 -14.52 -14.44
N ARG A 59 12.92 -15.57 -15.25
CA ARG A 59 12.21 -15.73 -16.53
C ARG A 59 10.68 -15.76 -16.36
N GLY A 60 10.20 -16.11 -15.16
CA GLY A 60 8.80 -16.09 -14.78
C GLY A 60 8.24 -14.69 -14.51
N ILE A 61 9.06 -13.66 -14.27
CA ILE A 61 8.62 -12.33 -13.81
C ILE A 61 7.68 -11.68 -14.83
N LEU A 62 8.13 -11.48 -16.07
CA LEU A 62 7.31 -10.84 -17.10
C LEU A 62 6.00 -11.58 -17.38
N PRO A 63 5.97 -12.93 -17.53
CA PRO A 63 4.73 -13.69 -17.64
C PRO A 63 3.80 -13.51 -16.43
N LEU A 64 4.32 -13.52 -15.20
CA LEU A 64 3.54 -13.31 -13.98
C LEU A 64 2.98 -11.89 -13.91
N CYS A 65 3.76 -10.86 -14.26
CA CYS A 65 3.30 -9.47 -14.33
C CYS A 65 2.18 -9.31 -15.37
N SER A 66 2.35 -9.87 -16.57
CA SER A 66 1.32 -9.86 -17.61
C SER A 66 0.04 -10.58 -17.15
N ALA A 67 0.18 -11.73 -16.50
CA ALA A 67 -0.97 -12.44 -15.94
C ALA A 67 -1.66 -11.62 -14.83
N LEU A 68 -0.91 -10.91 -13.97
CA LEU A 68 -1.46 -10.10 -12.89
C LEU A 68 -2.40 -9.00 -13.40
N THR A 69 -2.10 -8.39 -14.55
CA THR A 69 -2.92 -7.31 -15.14
C THR A 69 -4.28 -7.80 -15.62
N THR A 70 -4.37 -9.03 -16.08
CA THR A 70 -5.57 -9.58 -16.75
C THR A 70 -6.35 -10.58 -15.89
N GLU A 71 -5.76 -11.10 -14.81
CA GLU A 71 -6.35 -12.16 -13.99
C GLU A 71 -7.61 -11.71 -13.25
N LYS A 72 -8.70 -12.45 -13.44
CA LYS A 72 -10.01 -12.20 -12.82
C LYS A 72 -10.31 -13.16 -11.68
N SER A 73 -9.66 -14.32 -11.66
CA SER A 73 -9.89 -15.35 -10.65
C SER A 73 -9.14 -15.04 -9.37
N LEU A 74 -9.84 -15.03 -8.25
CA LEU A 74 -9.30 -14.57 -6.97
C LEU A 74 -8.04 -15.32 -6.54
N TYR A 75 -8.09 -16.66 -6.56
CA TYR A 75 -6.97 -17.46 -6.04
C TYR A 75 -5.77 -17.44 -6.98
N SER A 76 -6.00 -17.39 -8.30
CA SER A 76 -4.91 -17.22 -9.28
C SER A 76 -4.22 -15.87 -9.09
N ARG A 77 -4.99 -14.79 -8.89
CA ARG A 77 -4.42 -13.47 -8.63
C ARG A 77 -3.59 -13.41 -7.35
N ILE A 78 -4.07 -14.05 -6.28
CA ILE A 78 -3.32 -14.17 -5.02
C ILE A 78 -2.01 -14.93 -5.26
N ALA A 79 -2.07 -16.09 -5.93
CA ALA A 79 -0.89 -16.89 -6.20
C ALA A 79 0.15 -16.18 -7.07
N ILE A 80 -0.30 -15.44 -8.10
CA ILE A 80 0.59 -14.62 -8.94
C ILE A 80 1.29 -13.54 -8.10
N SER A 81 0.55 -12.82 -7.25
CA SER A 81 1.11 -11.81 -6.35
C SER A 81 2.12 -12.44 -5.37
N GLU A 82 1.79 -13.60 -4.80
CA GLU A 82 2.69 -14.34 -3.91
C GLU A 82 3.95 -14.84 -4.65
N ALA A 83 3.82 -15.34 -5.89
CA ALA A 83 4.93 -15.76 -6.72
C ALA A 83 5.92 -14.62 -6.96
N LEU A 84 5.43 -13.46 -7.41
CA LEU A 84 6.26 -12.27 -7.61
C LEU A 84 6.92 -11.82 -6.30
N SER A 85 6.23 -11.94 -5.17
CA SER A 85 6.83 -11.60 -3.88
C SER A 85 7.90 -12.59 -3.41
N LYS A 86 7.81 -13.86 -3.81
CA LYS A 86 8.84 -14.89 -3.54
C LYS A 86 10.09 -14.69 -4.40
N ILE A 87 9.93 -14.33 -5.68
CA ILE A 87 11.04 -13.95 -6.56
C ILE A 87 11.74 -12.68 -6.01
N CYS A 88 11.00 -11.87 -5.26
CA CYS A 88 11.50 -10.76 -4.45
C CYS A 88 12.04 -9.59 -5.28
N GLU A 89 13.28 -9.13 -4.98
CA GLU A 89 13.87 -7.90 -5.52
C GLU A 89 13.83 -7.81 -7.06
N PRO A 90 14.15 -8.85 -7.85
CA PRO A 90 14.08 -8.80 -9.30
C PRO A 90 12.71 -8.43 -9.87
N SER A 91 11.61 -8.69 -9.11
CA SER A 91 10.25 -8.35 -9.54
C SER A 91 9.91 -6.87 -9.38
N VAL A 92 10.68 -6.11 -8.56
CA VAL A 92 10.28 -4.77 -8.12
C VAL A 92 10.20 -3.79 -9.28
N ALA A 93 11.20 -3.76 -10.15
CA ALA A 93 11.23 -2.83 -11.30
C ALA A 93 9.99 -3.01 -12.20
N TYR A 94 9.60 -4.27 -12.46
CA TYR A 94 8.40 -4.57 -13.26
C TYR A 94 7.10 -4.23 -12.54
N LEU A 95 7.05 -4.39 -11.22
CA LEU A 95 5.87 -4.03 -10.41
C LEU A 95 5.66 -2.52 -10.31
N ILE A 96 6.74 -1.73 -10.30
CA ILE A 96 6.67 -0.27 -10.34
C ILE A 96 5.99 0.21 -11.62
N GLU A 97 6.32 -0.36 -12.78
CA GLU A 97 5.67 -0.04 -14.04
C GLU A 97 4.17 -0.31 -14.03
N LEU A 98 3.71 -1.25 -13.21
CA LEU A 98 2.31 -1.61 -13.05
C LEU A 98 1.56 -0.81 -11.98
N LEU A 99 2.23 0.12 -11.28
CA LEU A 99 1.55 0.96 -10.30
C LEU A 99 0.43 1.78 -10.94
N GLY A 100 -0.75 1.75 -10.34
CA GLY A 100 -1.92 2.44 -10.84
C GLY A 100 -2.69 1.70 -11.94
N GLU A 101 -2.10 0.70 -12.58
CA GLU A 101 -2.69 0.00 -13.72
C GLU A 101 -3.69 -1.09 -13.32
N ILE A 102 -3.53 -1.68 -12.12
CA ILE A 102 -4.30 -2.85 -11.71
C ILE A 102 -5.30 -2.50 -10.62
N GLY A 103 -6.58 -2.54 -11.00
CA GLY A 103 -7.68 -2.19 -10.12
C GLY A 103 -8.34 -0.87 -10.51
N LYS A 104 -9.41 -0.52 -9.80
CA LYS A 104 -10.19 0.70 -10.06
C LYS A 104 -10.55 1.43 -8.75
N ASN A 105 -9.89 1.07 -7.67
CA ASN A 105 -10.22 1.57 -6.32
C ASN A 105 -9.15 2.50 -5.75
N GLN A 106 -8.21 2.94 -6.59
CA GLN A 106 -7.20 3.91 -6.19
C GLN A 106 -7.88 5.26 -5.87
N GLU A 107 -7.40 5.94 -4.84
CA GLU A 107 -7.86 7.28 -4.53
C GLU A 107 -7.31 8.27 -5.56
N THR A 108 -8.23 8.99 -6.22
CA THR A 108 -7.96 10.04 -7.22
C THR A 108 -8.48 11.41 -6.76
N MET A 109 -9.06 11.47 -5.59
CA MET A 109 -9.57 12.68 -4.95
C MET A 109 -9.44 12.56 -3.43
N LEU A 110 -9.46 13.68 -2.74
CA LEU A 110 -9.49 13.70 -1.28
C LEU A 110 -10.72 12.95 -0.76
N PRO A 111 -10.59 12.16 0.33
CA PRO A 111 -11.71 11.39 0.85
C PRO A 111 -12.73 12.27 1.59
N ASP A 112 -14.01 11.91 1.49
CA ASP A 112 -15.09 12.59 2.22
C ASP A 112 -15.18 12.17 3.70
N HIS A 113 -14.54 11.02 4.07
CA HIS A 113 -14.68 10.46 5.42
C HIS A 113 -13.35 10.07 6.03
N TYR A 114 -13.21 10.39 7.32
CA TYR A 114 -12.04 10.04 8.12
C TYR A 114 -11.83 8.53 8.26
N PHE A 115 -10.56 8.09 8.09
CA PHE A 115 -10.17 6.69 8.26
C PHE A 115 -9.95 6.35 9.74
N LYS A 116 -10.94 5.71 10.37
CA LYS A 116 -10.97 5.43 11.83
C LYS A 116 -10.05 4.30 12.30
N LYS A 117 -9.52 3.44 11.40
CA LYS A 117 -8.68 2.30 11.81
C LYS A 117 -7.31 2.77 12.30
N LYS A 118 -6.79 2.09 13.33
CA LYS A 118 -5.46 2.36 13.92
C LYS A 118 -4.31 1.79 13.09
N SER A 119 -4.55 0.83 12.20
CA SER A 119 -3.55 0.27 11.30
C SER A 119 -3.30 1.18 10.11
N PHE A 120 -2.15 1.03 9.46
CA PHE A 120 -1.92 1.64 8.16
C PHE A 120 -3.00 1.16 7.16
N PRO A 121 -3.54 2.02 6.30
CA PRO A 121 -4.53 1.62 5.29
C PRO A 121 -3.98 0.54 4.37
N LEU A 122 -4.85 -0.38 3.94
CA LEU A 122 -4.47 -1.37 2.94
C LEU A 122 -4.25 -0.66 1.59
N VAL A 123 -3.06 -0.82 1.02
CA VAL A 123 -2.75 -0.33 -0.33
C VAL A 123 -3.79 -0.88 -1.31
N ARG A 124 -4.43 0.00 -2.09
CA ARG A 124 -5.53 -0.39 -2.99
C ARG A 124 -5.02 -0.96 -4.31
N ASP A 125 -3.87 -0.49 -4.75
CA ASP A 125 -3.18 -1.00 -5.92
C ASP A 125 -2.64 -2.42 -5.71
N MET A 126 -2.78 -3.30 -6.72
CA MET A 126 -2.40 -4.70 -6.59
C MET A 126 -0.89 -4.90 -6.73
N ALA A 127 -0.24 -4.19 -7.65
CA ALA A 127 1.22 -4.20 -7.77
C ALA A 127 1.85 -3.63 -6.49
N GLY A 128 1.26 -2.55 -5.96
CA GLY A 128 1.64 -1.99 -4.67
C GLY A 128 1.51 -2.98 -3.51
N ARG A 129 0.42 -3.76 -3.44
CA ARG A 129 0.28 -4.83 -2.43
C ARG A 129 1.36 -5.89 -2.54
N THR A 130 1.72 -6.26 -3.74
CA THR A 130 2.80 -7.22 -3.99
C THR A 130 4.14 -6.67 -3.50
N MET A 131 4.44 -5.40 -3.77
CA MET A 131 5.65 -4.74 -3.23
C MET A 131 5.64 -4.62 -1.70
N VAL A 132 4.48 -4.40 -1.07
CA VAL A 132 4.36 -4.46 0.41
C VAL A 132 4.64 -5.87 0.94
N GLN A 133 4.33 -6.93 0.19
CA GLN A 133 4.71 -8.31 0.57
C GLN A 133 6.22 -8.52 0.47
N ILE A 134 6.86 -8.04 -0.60
CA ILE A 134 8.32 -8.03 -0.77
C ILE A 134 8.98 -7.28 0.41
N GLY A 135 8.44 -6.11 0.77
CA GLY A 135 8.91 -5.34 1.93
C GLY A 135 10.18 -4.54 1.65
N LYS A 136 11.17 -4.60 2.57
CA LYS A 136 12.39 -3.77 2.53
C LYS A 136 13.14 -3.76 1.20
N PRO A 137 13.27 -4.86 0.45
CA PRO A 137 13.95 -4.84 -0.87
C PRO A 137 13.31 -3.86 -1.88
N ALA A 138 12.00 -3.61 -1.79
CA ALA A 138 11.33 -2.68 -2.69
C ALA A 138 11.61 -1.19 -2.36
N THR A 139 12.04 -0.86 -1.14
CA THR A 139 12.17 0.53 -0.69
C THR A 139 13.12 1.38 -1.54
N PRO A 140 14.33 0.95 -1.94
CA PRO A 140 15.21 1.78 -2.77
C PRO A 140 14.58 2.17 -4.09
N TYR A 141 13.99 1.23 -4.79
CA TYR A 141 13.31 1.43 -6.07
C TYR A 141 12.13 2.41 -5.95
N LEU A 142 11.36 2.30 -4.87
CA LEU A 142 10.26 3.23 -4.59
C LEU A 142 10.76 4.64 -4.29
N ILE A 143 11.88 4.79 -3.56
CA ILE A 143 12.50 6.09 -3.29
C ILE A 143 12.90 6.77 -4.60
N ASP A 144 13.59 6.05 -5.49
CA ASP A 144 14.01 6.57 -6.80
C ASP A 144 12.77 6.93 -7.65
N PHE A 145 11.72 6.14 -7.57
CA PHE A 145 10.49 6.37 -8.31
C PHE A 145 9.67 7.56 -7.81
N LEU A 146 9.84 8.01 -6.56
CA LEU A 146 9.18 9.23 -6.07
C LEU A 146 9.57 10.49 -6.88
N GLU A 147 10.69 10.49 -7.59
CA GLU A 147 11.10 11.58 -8.48
C GLU A 147 10.50 11.49 -9.91
N SER A 148 9.61 10.53 -10.15
CA SER A 148 8.92 10.38 -11.44
C SER A 148 7.97 11.54 -11.73
N SER A 149 7.80 11.88 -13.00
CA SER A 149 6.81 12.85 -13.46
C SER A 149 5.37 12.29 -13.54
N ASP A 150 5.19 10.98 -13.40
CA ASP A 150 3.87 10.35 -13.34
C ASP A 150 3.29 10.47 -11.92
N GLU A 151 2.61 11.58 -11.68
CA GLU A 151 2.04 11.92 -10.37
C GLU A 151 1.10 10.83 -9.84
N PHE A 152 0.26 10.24 -10.70
CA PHE A 152 -0.68 9.20 -10.26
C PHE A 152 0.05 7.94 -9.77
N LYS A 153 1.09 7.50 -10.46
CA LYS A 153 1.94 6.38 -10.03
C LYS A 153 2.72 6.72 -8.76
N VAL A 154 3.25 7.96 -8.66
CA VAL A 154 3.91 8.45 -7.43
C VAL A 154 2.94 8.39 -6.24
N GLN A 155 1.69 8.80 -6.40
CA GLN A 155 0.67 8.67 -5.36
C GLN A 155 0.46 7.22 -4.90
N GLN A 156 0.55 6.23 -5.81
CA GLN A 156 0.50 4.81 -5.42
C GLN A 156 1.78 4.38 -4.69
N ALA A 157 2.96 4.84 -5.15
CA ALA A 157 4.24 4.56 -4.51
C ALA A 157 4.30 5.09 -3.07
N LEU A 158 3.75 6.28 -2.80
CA LEU A 158 3.64 6.85 -1.45
C LEU A 158 2.88 5.93 -0.48
N ASP A 159 1.76 5.34 -0.93
CA ASP A 159 1.00 4.36 -0.14
C ASP A 159 1.81 3.10 0.16
N VAL A 160 2.59 2.63 -0.82
CA VAL A 160 3.44 1.44 -0.67
C VAL A 160 4.58 1.71 0.31
N VAL A 161 5.26 2.84 0.19
CA VAL A 161 6.35 3.27 1.10
C VAL A 161 5.86 3.31 2.55
N GLY A 162 4.74 3.99 2.80
CA GLY A 162 4.15 4.06 4.14
C GLY A 162 3.74 2.69 4.69
N ALA A 163 3.18 1.81 3.85
CA ALA A 163 2.80 0.46 4.24
C ALA A 163 4.02 -0.42 4.54
N ILE A 164 5.10 -0.34 3.75
CA ILE A 164 6.36 -1.05 4.03
C ILE A 164 6.95 -0.57 5.37
N ALA A 165 7.03 0.74 5.58
CA ALA A 165 7.51 1.31 6.84
C ALA A 165 6.68 0.81 8.04
N ALA A 166 5.35 0.82 7.93
CA ALA A 166 4.44 0.33 8.98
C ALA A 166 4.62 -1.16 9.29
N LYS A 167 4.87 -1.99 8.25
CA LYS A 167 5.00 -3.45 8.35
C LYS A 167 6.38 -3.89 8.85
N THR A 168 7.44 -3.22 8.38
CA THR A 168 8.82 -3.70 8.53
C THR A 168 9.69 -2.83 9.42
N GLY A 169 9.24 -1.63 9.76
CA GLY A 169 10.03 -0.61 10.46
C GLY A 169 11.14 0.03 9.60
N ASP A 170 11.08 -0.13 8.27
CA ASP A 170 12.06 0.49 7.36
C ASP A 170 11.94 2.01 7.38
N ARG A 171 13.06 2.69 7.60
CA ARG A 171 13.10 4.16 7.74
C ARG A 171 13.81 4.86 6.58
N ARG A 172 14.30 4.13 5.59
CA ARG A 172 15.11 4.71 4.48
C ARG A 172 14.37 5.78 3.70
N ALA A 173 13.06 5.65 3.53
CA ALA A 173 12.25 6.60 2.81
C ALA A 173 11.84 7.85 3.64
N LEU A 174 12.18 7.94 4.92
CA LEU A 174 11.76 9.06 5.77
C LEU A 174 12.27 10.41 5.26
N ASN A 175 13.58 10.55 4.98
CA ASN A 175 14.13 11.81 4.49
C ASN A 175 13.64 12.14 3.07
N PRO A 176 13.60 11.21 2.08
CA PRO A 176 12.93 11.45 0.80
C PRO A 176 11.50 11.98 0.93
N LEU A 177 10.68 11.38 1.82
CA LEU A 177 9.32 11.86 2.06
C LEU A 177 9.28 13.28 2.66
N LEU A 178 10.21 13.63 3.54
CA LEU A 178 10.31 15.02 4.07
C LEU A 178 10.63 16.01 2.95
N THR A 179 11.55 15.66 2.05
CA THR A 179 11.85 16.50 0.87
C THR A 179 10.64 16.66 -0.05
N HIS A 180 9.87 15.57 -0.27
CA HIS A 180 8.62 15.63 -1.03
C HIS A 180 7.58 16.52 -0.34
N LEU A 181 7.43 16.40 0.98
CA LEU A 181 6.51 17.24 1.74
C LEU A 181 6.84 18.72 1.58
N GLU A 182 8.12 19.08 1.72
CA GLU A 182 8.57 20.46 1.53
C GLU A 182 8.29 21.01 0.12
N ARG A 183 8.46 20.20 -0.92
CA ARG A 183 8.14 20.61 -2.30
C ARG A 183 6.63 20.84 -2.43
N GLU A 184 5.83 19.88 -2.01
CA GLU A 184 4.38 19.91 -2.16
C GLU A 184 3.74 21.06 -1.39
N THR A 185 4.26 21.40 -0.20
CA THR A 185 3.77 22.54 0.59
C THR A 185 4.17 23.91 0.02
N ARG A 186 5.30 24.00 -0.72
CA ARG A 186 5.70 25.24 -1.42
C ARG A 186 4.87 25.48 -2.69
N ASP A 187 4.59 24.40 -3.44
CA ASP A 187 3.98 24.46 -4.78
C ASP A 187 2.44 24.39 -4.75
N CYS A 188 1.82 24.53 -3.58
CA CYS A 188 0.37 24.34 -3.33
C CYS A 188 -0.60 25.12 -4.22
N ARG A 189 -0.16 25.82 -5.26
CA ARG A 189 -1.00 26.58 -6.17
C ARG A 189 -1.44 25.73 -7.35
N GLY A 190 -2.45 24.86 -7.12
CA GLY A 190 -3.13 24.17 -8.21
C GLY A 190 -3.19 22.65 -8.12
N SER A 191 -2.64 22.02 -7.08
CA SER A 191 -2.80 20.59 -6.86
C SER A 191 -4.18 20.28 -6.24
N ASP A 192 -4.74 19.11 -6.54
CA ASP A 192 -5.97 18.60 -5.94
C ASP A 192 -5.80 18.19 -4.47
N GLY A 193 -4.59 18.32 -3.92
CA GLY A 193 -4.21 17.98 -2.54
C GLY A 193 -4.05 16.47 -2.29
N VAL A 194 -4.29 15.61 -3.28
CA VAL A 194 -4.21 14.14 -3.11
C VAL A 194 -2.78 13.71 -2.82
N THR A 195 -1.80 14.26 -3.52
CA THR A 195 -0.38 13.97 -3.32
C THR A 195 0.05 14.36 -1.90
N LEU A 196 -0.25 15.57 -1.47
CA LEU A 196 0.03 16.03 -0.09
C LEU A 196 -0.63 15.12 0.96
N TRP A 197 -1.90 14.78 0.78
CA TRP A 197 -2.62 13.88 1.67
C TRP A 197 -1.96 12.50 1.76
N LYS A 198 -1.48 11.94 0.64
CA LYS A 198 -0.79 10.65 0.61
C LYS A 198 0.60 10.70 1.23
N ILE A 199 1.35 11.80 1.07
CA ILE A 199 2.62 12.03 1.76
C ILE A 199 2.40 12.03 3.27
N ILE A 200 1.44 12.82 3.75
CA ILE A 200 1.08 12.89 5.17
C ILE A 200 0.70 11.50 5.69
N ARG A 201 -0.13 10.76 4.95
CA ARG A 201 -0.52 9.39 5.29
C ARG A 201 0.67 8.45 5.36
N ALA A 202 1.63 8.56 4.45
CA ALA A 202 2.82 7.72 4.43
C ALA A 202 3.63 7.86 5.73
N PHE A 203 3.74 9.08 6.31
CA PHE A 203 4.41 9.28 7.59
C PHE A 203 3.79 8.49 8.75
N SER A 204 2.51 8.14 8.68
CA SER A 204 1.87 7.31 9.71
C SER A 204 2.48 5.90 9.83
N GLY A 205 3.25 5.46 8.83
CA GLY A 205 4.04 4.22 8.85
C GLY A 205 5.32 4.32 9.69
N PHE A 206 5.82 5.54 9.94
CA PHE A 206 7.11 5.78 10.61
C PHE A 206 6.93 6.11 12.09
N LYS A 207 6.61 5.10 12.90
CA LYS A 207 6.44 5.27 14.34
C LYS A 207 7.67 5.87 14.99
N LYS A 208 7.49 6.74 15.99
CA LYS A 208 8.54 7.43 16.75
C LYS A 208 9.52 8.20 15.84
N SER A 209 9.00 8.84 14.79
CA SER A 209 9.78 9.70 13.90
C SER A 209 9.70 11.15 14.36
N GLU A 210 10.70 11.61 15.11
CA GLU A 210 10.79 13.00 15.58
C GLU A 210 10.85 13.99 14.41
N LYS A 211 11.62 13.67 13.37
CA LYS A 211 11.79 14.52 12.20
C LYS A 211 10.49 14.87 11.45
N ALA A 212 9.46 14.03 11.58
CA ALA A 212 8.18 14.26 10.92
C ALA A 212 7.23 15.13 11.76
N VAL A 213 7.53 15.40 13.04
CA VAL A 213 6.61 16.09 13.93
C VAL A 213 6.44 17.56 13.55
N ASP A 214 7.54 18.31 13.47
CA ASP A 214 7.50 19.75 13.20
C ASP A 214 6.85 20.07 11.84
N PRO A 215 7.22 19.40 10.72
CA PRO A 215 6.55 19.63 9.44
C PRO A 215 5.05 19.33 9.47
N LEU A 216 4.63 18.33 10.24
CA LEU A 216 3.19 18.01 10.39
C LEU A 216 2.47 19.04 11.27
N LEU A 217 3.14 19.63 12.25
CA LEU A 217 2.58 20.74 13.05
C LEU A 217 2.40 21.99 12.20
N GLU A 218 3.37 22.29 11.32
CA GLU A 218 3.28 23.41 10.36
C GLU A 218 2.05 23.28 9.44
N ILE A 219 1.75 22.06 8.95
CA ILE A 219 0.53 21.82 8.16
C ILE A 219 -0.74 22.18 8.94
N LEU A 220 -0.81 21.90 10.23
CA LEU A 220 -1.95 22.24 11.07
C LEU A 220 -2.09 23.75 11.33
N GLU A 221 -1.11 24.57 10.96
CA GLU A 221 -1.14 26.04 11.02
C GLU A 221 -1.67 26.67 9.74
N MET A 222 -1.70 25.91 8.65
CA MET A 222 -2.13 26.36 7.34
C MET A 222 -3.64 26.13 7.13
N ASP A 223 -4.23 26.90 6.23
CA ASP A 223 -5.65 26.75 5.85
C ASP A 223 -5.81 25.69 4.76
N TYR A 224 -5.69 24.43 5.17
CA TYR A 224 -5.93 23.28 4.30
C TYR A 224 -7.35 22.73 4.45
N PRO A 225 -7.87 22.04 3.40
CA PRO A 225 -9.18 21.39 3.49
C PRO A 225 -9.22 20.29 4.56
N PRO A 226 -10.40 20.01 5.15
CA PRO A 226 -10.56 19.06 6.25
C PRO A 226 -9.87 17.68 6.06
N PRO A 227 -9.83 17.07 4.86
CA PRO A 227 -9.10 15.81 4.65
C PRO A 227 -7.61 15.88 4.97
N ILE A 228 -6.94 16.96 4.65
CA ILE A 228 -5.53 17.18 4.96
C ILE A 228 -5.34 17.32 6.47
N ILE A 229 -6.18 18.13 7.11
CA ILE A 229 -6.12 18.37 8.56
C ILE A 229 -6.35 17.08 9.35
N TRP A 230 -7.42 16.32 9.03
CA TRP A 230 -7.67 15.09 9.79
C TRP A 230 -6.62 14.02 9.56
N GLU A 231 -6.03 13.90 8.35
CA GLU A 231 -4.95 12.93 8.09
C GLU A 231 -3.67 13.33 8.83
N THR A 232 -3.38 14.64 8.95
CA THR A 232 -2.27 15.15 9.73
C THR A 232 -2.43 14.82 11.22
N LEU A 233 -3.60 15.08 11.79
CA LEU A 233 -3.93 14.71 13.17
C LEU A 233 -3.81 13.20 13.40
N ARG A 234 -4.38 12.40 12.47
CA ARG A 234 -4.27 10.94 12.52
C ARG A 234 -2.81 10.49 12.49
N THR A 235 -1.99 11.08 11.64
CA THR A 235 -0.57 10.73 11.46
C THR A 235 0.24 11.08 12.71
N LEU A 236 0.05 12.25 13.31
CA LEU A 236 0.66 12.62 14.59
C LEU A 236 0.32 11.59 15.69
N GLY A 237 -0.94 11.18 15.77
CA GLY A 237 -1.37 10.11 16.69
C GLY A 237 -0.69 8.77 16.42
N GLN A 238 -0.46 8.40 15.15
CA GLN A 238 0.21 7.13 14.78
C GLN A 238 1.74 7.16 15.02
N ILE A 239 2.38 8.30 14.83
CA ILE A 239 3.81 8.51 15.12
C ILE A 239 4.08 8.34 16.61
N ARG A 240 3.14 8.71 17.49
CA ARG A 240 3.18 8.56 18.94
C ARG A 240 4.35 9.30 19.60
N ILE A 241 4.58 10.54 19.24
CA ILE A 241 5.49 11.46 19.92
C ILE A 241 4.65 12.54 20.59
N ALA A 242 4.68 12.53 21.94
CA ALA A 242 3.87 13.40 22.79
C ALA A 242 4.75 14.53 23.33
N THR A 243 4.93 15.61 22.56
CA THR A 243 5.57 16.84 23.04
C THR A 243 4.52 17.86 23.52
N PRO A 244 4.92 18.90 24.30
CA PRO A 244 4.01 19.98 24.66
C PRO A 244 3.37 20.65 23.45
N GLN A 245 4.13 20.89 22.37
CA GLN A 245 3.65 21.48 21.13
C GLN A 245 2.61 20.59 20.43
N VAL A 246 2.86 19.27 20.34
CA VAL A 246 1.90 18.30 19.80
C VAL A 246 0.63 18.30 20.63
N ARG A 247 0.74 18.35 21.98
CA ARG A 247 -0.42 18.39 22.88
C ARG A 247 -1.25 19.63 22.64
N GLU A 248 -0.62 20.79 22.62
CA GLU A 248 -1.30 22.08 22.40
C GLU A 248 -2.01 22.09 21.07
N ARG A 249 -1.29 21.73 19.98
CA ARG A 249 -1.82 21.79 18.64
C ARG A 249 -2.95 20.77 18.41
N VAL A 250 -2.79 19.52 18.80
CA VAL A 250 -3.87 18.51 18.69
C VAL A 250 -5.06 18.90 19.55
N GLY A 251 -4.81 19.46 20.75
CA GLY A 251 -5.83 19.93 21.69
C GLY A 251 -6.71 21.02 21.09
N SER A 252 -6.16 21.93 20.29
CA SER A 252 -6.94 23.01 19.64
C SER A 252 -7.99 22.53 18.65
N PHE A 253 -7.88 21.26 18.16
CA PHE A 253 -8.83 20.66 17.22
C PHE A 253 -9.91 19.77 17.89
N ILE A 254 -9.86 19.54 19.20
CA ILE A 254 -10.84 18.70 19.91
C ILE A 254 -12.26 19.24 19.83
N ASN A 255 -12.41 20.58 19.76
CA ASN A 255 -13.70 21.25 19.62
C ASN A 255 -13.92 21.83 18.21
N ASN A 256 -13.25 21.29 17.19
CA ASN A 256 -13.36 21.76 15.83
C ASN A 256 -14.80 21.59 15.31
N GLU A 257 -15.30 22.56 14.52
CA GLU A 257 -16.64 22.53 13.96
C GLU A 257 -16.87 21.36 13.00
N GLN A 258 -15.82 20.98 12.25
CA GLN A 258 -15.87 19.84 11.32
C GLN A 258 -15.82 18.51 12.08
N PRO A 259 -16.88 17.67 11.98
CA PRO A 259 -16.99 16.44 12.77
C PRO A 259 -15.82 15.47 12.56
N GLU A 260 -15.35 15.32 11.31
CA GLU A 260 -14.27 14.38 10.96
C GLU A 260 -12.93 14.86 11.54
N VAL A 261 -12.66 16.16 11.53
CA VAL A 261 -11.46 16.76 12.15
C VAL A 261 -11.49 16.56 13.67
N ARG A 262 -12.64 16.83 14.32
CA ARG A 262 -12.82 16.60 15.76
C ARG A 262 -12.55 15.14 16.13
N VAL A 263 -13.13 14.17 15.41
CA VAL A 263 -12.92 12.73 15.65
C VAL A 263 -11.46 12.35 15.46
N ALA A 264 -10.78 12.93 14.47
CA ALA A 264 -9.34 12.68 14.25
C ALA A 264 -8.51 13.20 15.42
N ALA A 265 -8.80 14.42 15.91
CA ALA A 265 -8.11 15.02 17.06
C ALA A 265 -8.31 14.19 18.34
N GLU A 266 -9.54 13.76 18.66
CA GLU A 266 -9.84 12.90 19.80
C GLU A 266 -9.10 11.56 19.74
N ASN A 267 -9.04 10.94 18.56
CA ASN A 267 -8.30 9.70 18.36
C ASN A 267 -6.78 9.90 18.50
N ALA A 268 -6.25 10.98 17.95
CA ALA A 268 -4.83 11.34 18.10
C ALA A 268 -4.50 11.59 19.58
N TRP A 269 -5.32 12.35 20.30
CA TRP A 269 -5.18 12.61 21.71
C TRP A 269 -5.05 11.33 22.55
N LYS A 270 -5.97 10.37 22.31
CA LYS A 270 -5.94 9.05 22.97
C LYS A 270 -4.69 8.23 22.63
N LEU A 271 -4.26 8.25 21.36
CA LEU A 271 -3.06 7.50 20.91
C LEU A 271 -1.75 8.08 21.47
N LEU A 272 -1.71 9.38 21.70
CA LEU A 272 -0.60 10.10 22.30
C LEU A 272 -0.53 9.93 23.83
N GLY A 273 -1.58 9.37 24.44
CA GLY A 273 -1.62 9.12 25.90
C GLY A 273 -1.89 10.39 26.71
N PHE A 274 -2.45 11.42 26.13
CA PHE A 274 -2.85 12.61 26.88
C PHE A 274 -4.10 12.30 27.71
N ALA A 275 -4.09 12.75 28.96
CA ALA A 275 -5.27 12.62 29.82
C ALA A 275 -6.45 13.43 29.26
N PRO A 276 -7.71 12.94 29.45
CA PRO A 276 -8.92 13.67 29.06
C PRO A 276 -9.04 15.03 29.72
#